data_0b480f1b52400901add5c72ef568dfca
#
_entry.id   0b480f1b52400901add5c72ef568dfca
#
_cell.length_a   1.000
_cell.length_b   1.000
_cell.length_c   1.000
_cell.angle_alpha   90.00
_cell.angle_beta   90.00
_cell.angle_gamma   90.00
#
_symmetry.space_group_name_H-M   'P 1'
#
loop_
_entity.id
_entity.type
_entity.pdbx_description
1 polymer ?
#
loop_
_entity_poly.entity_id
_entity_poly.type
_entity_poly.pdbx_seq_one_letter_code
_entity_poly.pdbx_strand_id
1 'polypeptide(L)'
;MIKAITFDLDDTLWDVWPVVVRAERLLHDWLVARYPRIPERYTPLELRELCAEIAAARPEIAHDRTRLRKDALQLAATRAGYREFDVEAAFGVFYLARNAVELFAEVRPALERLARRYTLASLSNGNADVRLIGLDDVF
;
A
#
# COMPACT_ATOMS: atom_id res chain seq x y z
N MET A 1 15.03 31.68 -2.92
CA MET A 1 15.81 30.55 -3.49
C MET A 1 15.22 29.24 -2.98
N ILE A 2 14.90 28.29 -3.87
CA ILE A 2 14.37 26.96 -3.51
C ILE A 2 15.52 26.15 -2.89
N LYS A 3 15.27 25.53 -1.72
CA LYS A 3 16.25 24.70 -1.01
C LYS A 3 15.85 23.23 -0.91
N ALA A 4 14.56 22.95 -0.96
CA ALA A 4 14.01 21.61 -0.88
C ALA A 4 12.88 21.42 -1.90
N ILE A 5 12.66 20.17 -2.32
CA ILE A 5 11.60 19.75 -3.23
C ILE A 5 10.92 18.54 -2.61
N THR A 6 9.60 18.55 -2.57
CA THR A 6 8.78 17.40 -2.17
C THR A 6 8.20 16.72 -3.40
N PHE A 7 8.15 15.39 -3.37
CA PHE A 7 7.57 14.57 -4.44
C PHE A 7 6.42 13.73 -3.88
N ASP A 8 5.33 13.73 -4.61
CA ASP A 8 4.37 12.64 -4.50
C ASP A 8 4.99 11.35 -5.07
N LEU A 9 4.47 10.19 -4.68
CA LEU A 9 5.01 8.89 -5.03
C LEU A 9 4.14 8.17 -6.07
N ASP A 10 2.96 7.70 -5.65
CA ASP A 10 2.04 6.96 -6.49
C ASP A 10 1.56 7.80 -7.68
N ASP A 11 1.58 7.23 -8.89
CA ASP A 11 1.23 7.89 -10.17
C ASP A 11 2.11 9.11 -10.51
N THR A 12 3.19 9.33 -9.76
CA THR A 12 4.21 10.35 -10.01
C THR A 12 5.55 9.71 -10.35
N LEU A 13 6.00 8.74 -9.56
CA LEU A 13 7.27 8.04 -9.76
C LEU A 13 7.11 6.65 -10.38
N TRP A 14 5.91 6.09 -10.33
CA TRP A 14 5.49 4.80 -10.94
C TRP A 14 3.99 4.78 -11.16
N ASP A 15 3.51 3.85 -11.98
CA ASP A 15 2.09 3.56 -12.13
C ASP A 15 1.60 2.70 -10.94
N VAL A 16 0.71 3.26 -10.12
CA VAL A 16 0.24 2.59 -8.89
C VAL A 16 -0.72 1.44 -9.17
N TRP A 17 -1.54 1.54 -10.22
CA TRP A 17 -2.64 0.60 -10.42
C TRP A 17 -2.17 -0.85 -10.64
N PRO A 18 -1.19 -1.15 -11.52
CA PRO A 18 -0.67 -2.51 -11.66
C PRO A 18 -0.06 -3.07 -10.37
N VAL A 19 0.55 -2.21 -9.56
CA VAL A 19 1.16 -2.58 -8.28
C VAL A 19 0.09 -3.02 -7.28
N VAL A 20 -0.97 -2.23 -7.13
CA VAL A 20 -2.09 -2.53 -6.21
C VAL A 20 -2.80 -3.82 -6.63
N VAL A 21 -3.13 -3.98 -7.90
CA VAL A 21 -3.78 -5.19 -8.43
C VAL A 21 -2.95 -6.44 -8.16
N ARG A 22 -1.63 -6.37 -8.38
CA ARG A 22 -0.73 -7.48 -8.08
C ARG A 22 -0.67 -7.80 -6.59
N ALA A 23 -0.59 -6.77 -5.74
CA ALA A 23 -0.54 -6.94 -4.29
C ALA A 23 -1.84 -7.56 -3.73
N GLU A 24 -2.99 -7.15 -4.24
CA GLU A 24 -4.29 -7.71 -3.88
C GLU A 24 -4.43 -9.17 -4.34
N ARG A 25 -3.93 -9.52 -5.52
CA ARG A 25 -3.91 -10.89 -6.00
C ARG A 25 -3.04 -11.79 -5.10
N LEU A 26 -1.83 -11.35 -4.75
CA LEU A 26 -0.95 -12.12 -3.89
C LEU A 26 -1.53 -12.31 -2.49
N LEU A 27 -2.18 -11.28 -1.94
CA LEU A 27 -2.93 -11.40 -0.69
C LEU A 27 -4.08 -12.40 -0.82
N HIS A 28 -4.85 -12.34 -1.91
CA HIS A 28 -5.95 -13.27 -2.16
C HIS A 28 -5.46 -14.73 -2.21
N ASP A 29 -4.39 -15.01 -2.95
CA ASP A 29 -3.80 -16.35 -3.05
C ASP A 29 -3.32 -16.86 -1.68
N TRP A 30 -2.73 -15.98 -0.88
CA TRP A 30 -2.31 -16.29 0.49
C TRP A 30 -3.51 -16.61 1.40
N LEU A 31 -4.60 -15.85 1.27
CA LEU A 31 -5.85 -16.09 2.02
C LEU A 31 -6.51 -17.40 1.61
N VAL A 32 -6.54 -17.74 0.31
CA VAL A 32 -7.05 -19.03 -0.18
C VAL A 32 -6.33 -20.20 0.50
N ALA A 33 -5.01 -20.09 0.65
CA ALA A 33 -4.20 -21.16 1.25
C ALA A 33 -4.37 -21.28 2.77
N ARG A 34 -4.67 -20.20 3.49
CA ARG A 34 -4.62 -20.15 4.97
C ARG A 34 -5.96 -19.88 5.63
N TYR A 35 -6.81 -19.08 4.99
CA TYR A 35 -8.09 -18.60 5.52
C TYR A 35 -9.17 -18.63 4.43
N PRO A 36 -9.46 -19.81 3.82
CA PRO A 36 -10.25 -19.93 2.59
C PRO A 36 -11.66 -19.33 2.69
N ARG A 37 -12.27 -19.32 3.87
CA ARG A 37 -13.61 -18.72 4.06
C ARG A 37 -13.64 -17.21 3.84
N ILE A 38 -12.49 -16.50 3.85
CA ILE A 38 -12.43 -15.08 3.54
C ILE A 38 -12.64 -14.88 2.04
N PRO A 39 -11.82 -15.46 1.12
CA PRO A 39 -12.03 -15.30 -0.31
C PRO A 39 -13.31 -15.96 -0.84
N GLU A 40 -13.89 -16.91 -0.13
CA GLU A 40 -15.26 -17.43 -0.44
C GLU A 40 -16.34 -16.35 -0.26
N ARG A 41 -16.14 -15.36 0.60
CA ARG A 41 -17.09 -14.28 0.90
C ARG A 41 -16.73 -12.94 0.30
N TYR A 42 -15.46 -12.69 0.03
CA TYR A 42 -14.94 -11.40 -0.40
C TYR A 42 -13.97 -11.57 -1.56
N THR A 43 -14.28 -10.97 -2.68
CA THR A 43 -13.32 -10.72 -3.77
C THR A 43 -12.31 -9.66 -3.35
N PRO A 44 -11.17 -9.51 -4.06
CA PRO A 44 -10.24 -8.41 -3.84
C PRO A 44 -10.90 -7.02 -3.92
N LEU A 45 -11.87 -6.86 -4.83
CA LEU A 45 -12.63 -5.62 -4.97
C LEU A 45 -13.47 -5.34 -3.72
N GLU A 46 -14.22 -6.32 -3.22
CA GLU A 46 -15.05 -6.18 -2.02
C GLU A 46 -14.22 -5.90 -0.76
N LEU A 47 -13.01 -6.47 -0.63
CA LEU A 47 -12.09 -6.11 0.44
C LEU A 47 -11.62 -4.65 0.34
N ARG A 48 -11.44 -4.13 -0.87
CA ARG A 48 -11.13 -2.72 -1.10
C ARG A 48 -12.31 -1.81 -0.76
N GLU A 49 -13.51 -2.19 -1.15
CA GLU A 49 -14.75 -1.48 -0.81
C GLU A 49 -14.95 -1.44 0.71
N LEU A 50 -14.65 -2.53 1.42
CA LEU A 50 -14.71 -2.59 2.87
C LEU A 50 -13.75 -1.57 3.53
N CYS A 51 -12.56 -1.34 2.96
CA CYS A 51 -11.68 -0.25 3.40
C CYS A 51 -12.34 1.12 3.24
N ALA A 52 -13.04 1.35 2.12
CA ALA A 52 -13.73 2.61 1.85
C ALA A 52 -14.93 2.81 2.81
N GLU A 53 -15.68 1.75 3.10
CA GLU A 53 -16.77 1.79 4.09
C GLU A 53 -16.26 2.16 5.48
N ILE A 54 -15.15 1.54 5.92
CA ILE A 54 -14.53 1.86 7.21
C ILE A 54 -14.05 3.31 7.24
N ALA A 55 -13.41 3.80 6.16
CA ALA A 55 -12.96 5.18 6.07
C ALA A 55 -14.12 6.18 6.15
N ALA A 56 -15.26 5.87 5.51
CA ALA A 56 -16.46 6.71 5.57
C ALA A 56 -17.09 6.72 6.97
N ALA A 57 -17.09 5.58 7.65
CA ALA A 57 -17.64 5.45 9.00
C ALA A 57 -16.71 6.04 10.09
N ARG A 58 -15.41 6.13 9.81
CA ARG A 58 -14.37 6.56 10.74
C ARG A 58 -13.42 7.57 10.09
N PRO A 59 -13.88 8.83 9.87
CA PRO A 59 -13.10 9.86 9.18
C PRO A 59 -11.75 10.16 9.84
N GLU A 60 -11.64 9.96 11.15
CA GLU A 60 -10.41 10.19 11.91
C GLU A 60 -9.24 9.29 11.49
N ILE A 61 -9.51 8.12 10.89
CA ILE A 61 -8.48 7.20 10.39
C ILE A 61 -8.45 7.11 8.85
N ALA A 62 -9.28 7.88 8.14
CA ALA A 62 -9.40 7.80 6.69
C ALA A 62 -8.07 8.06 5.95
N HIS A 63 -7.15 8.78 6.57
CA HIS A 63 -5.81 9.06 6.06
C HIS A 63 -4.83 7.89 6.26
N ASP A 64 -5.09 6.97 7.19
CA ASP A 64 -4.20 5.85 7.52
C ASP A 64 -4.54 4.61 6.69
N ARG A 65 -3.95 4.51 5.49
CA ARG A 65 -4.17 3.40 4.55
C ARG A 65 -3.78 2.04 5.11
N THR A 66 -2.75 2.00 5.94
CA THR A 66 -2.29 0.78 6.61
C THR A 66 -3.34 0.28 7.60
N ARG A 67 -3.82 1.16 8.46
CA ARG A 67 -4.84 0.84 9.46
C ARG A 67 -6.15 0.42 8.80
N LEU A 68 -6.62 1.17 7.81
CA LEU A 68 -7.84 0.83 7.07
C LEU A 68 -7.79 -0.59 6.48
N ARG A 69 -6.67 -0.98 5.87
CA ARG A 69 -6.52 -2.32 5.31
C ARG A 69 -6.48 -3.40 6.38
N LYS A 70 -5.78 -3.17 7.48
CA LYS A 70 -5.75 -4.11 8.61
C LYS A 70 -7.14 -4.27 9.24
N ASP A 71 -7.84 -3.17 9.48
CA ASP A 71 -9.20 -3.19 10.04
C ASP A 71 -10.18 -3.91 9.10
N ALA A 72 -10.08 -3.71 7.77
CA ALA A 72 -10.89 -4.41 6.79
C ALA A 72 -10.62 -5.92 6.75
N LEU A 73 -9.34 -6.33 6.78
CA LEU A 73 -8.95 -7.73 6.82
C LEU A 73 -9.44 -8.42 8.11
N GLN A 74 -9.28 -7.76 9.26
CA GLN A 74 -9.77 -8.27 10.54
C GLN A 74 -11.29 -8.42 10.55
N LEU A 75 -12.02 -7.43 10.01
CA LEU A 75 -13.47 -7.46 9.93
C LEU A 75 -13.96 -8.58 8.99
N ALA A 76 -13.31 -8.75 7.83
CA ALA A 76 -13.61 -9.82 6.89
C ALA A 76 -13.38 -11.20 7.51
N ALA A 77 -12.28 -11.39 8.24
CA ALA A 77 -11.97 -12.61 8.96
C ALA A 77 -13.03 -12.92 10.04
N THR A 78 -13.41 -11.92 10.83
CA THR A 78 -14.45 -12.06 11.85
C THR A 78 -15.80 -12.46 11.23
N ARG A 79 -16.21 -11.81 10.15
CA ARG A 79 -17.44 -12.12 9.40
C ARG A 79 -17.39 -13.50 8.73
N ALA A 80 -16.18 -13.98 8.36
CA ALA A 80 -15.97 -15.33 7.84
C ALA A 80 -15.89 -16.40 8.96
N GLY A 81 -16.06 -16.01 10.23
CA GLY A 81 -16.12 -16.91 11.38
C GLY A 81 -14.76 -17.37 11.91
N TYR A 82 -13.69 -16.64 11.60
CA TYR A 82 -12.38 -16.86 12.21
C TYR A 82 -12.31 -16.16 13.56
N ARG A 83 -11.97 -16.91 14.62
CA ARG A 83 -11.68 -16.37 15.96
C ARG A 83 -10.24 -15.89 16.08
N GLU A 84 -9.35 -16.57 15.38
CA GLU A 84 -7.93 -16.25 15.29
C GLU A 84 -7.59 -15.95 13.84
N PHE A 85 -6.98 -14.81 13.61
CA PHE A 85 -6.54 -14.36 12.29
C PHE A 85 -5.26 -13.53 12.44
N ASP A 86 -4.22 -13.93 11.73
CA ASP A 86 -2.95 -13.19 11.71
C ASP A 86 -3.02 -12.05 10.71
N VAL A 87 -3.59 -10.92 11.17
CA VAL A 87 -3.75 -9.71 10.36
C VAL A 87 -2.40 -9.12 9.95
N GLU A 88 -1.36 -9.26 10.80
CA GLU A 88 -0.03 -8.73 10.49
C GLU A 88 0.62 -9.52 9.36
N ALA A 89 0.54 -10.84 9.38
CA ALA A 89 1.04 -11.69 8.28
C ALA A 89 0.28 -11.41 6.98
N ALA A 90 -1.06 -11.32 7.03
CA ALA A 90 -1.88 -11.00 5.86
C ALA A 90 -1.52 -9.63 5.27
N PHE A 91 -1.45 -8.61 6.12
CA PHE A 91 -1.04 -7.26 5.69
C PHE A 91 0.38 -7.25 5.15
N GLY A 92 1.31 -7.99 5.77
CA GLY A 92 2.70 -8.10 5.33
C GLY A 92 2.83 -8.58 3.89
N VAL A 93 2.04 -9.59 3.47
CA VAL A 93 2.00 -10.08 2.09
C VAL A 93 1.61 -8.97 1.11
N PHE A 94 0.53 -8.25 1.43
CA PHE A 94 0.10 -7.10 0.63
C PHE A 94 1.16 -6.00 0.60
N TYR A 95 1.70 -5.63 1.76
CA TYR A 95 2.59 -4.48 1.91
C TYR A 95 3.92 -4.66 1.19
N LEU A 96 4.52 -5.85 1.25
CA LEU A 96 5.73 -6.16 0.49
C LEU A 96 5.49 -6.06 -1.01
N ALA A 97 4.40 -6.64 -1.51
CA ALA A 97 4.03 -6.56 -2.92
C ALA A 97 3.68 -5.13 -3.37
N ARG A 98 3.03 -4.34 -2.49
CA ARG A 98 2.69 -2.94 -2.69
C ARG A 98 3.94 -2.05 -2.84
N ASN A 99 5.05 -2.41 -2.23
CA ASN A 99 6.31 -1.70 -2.31
C ASN A 99 7.28 -2.25 -3.38
N ALA A 100 6.93 -3.33 -4.06
CA ALA A 100 7.66 -3.84 -5.22
C ALA A 100 7.23 -3.11 -6.50
N VAL A 101 7.64 -1.84 -6.62
CA VAL A 101 7.26 -0.94 -7.72
C VAL A 101 8.27 -1.00 -8.86
N GLU A 102 7.82 -0.60 -10.07
CA GLU A 102 8.67 -0.34 -11.21
C GLU A 102 8.65 1.16 -11.49
N LEU A 103 9.78 1.82 -11.21
CA LEU A 103 9.91 3.26 -11.45
C LEU A 103 9.85 3.57 -12.94
N PHE A 104 9.24 4.72 -13.30
CA PHE A 104 9.42 5.24 -14.66
C PHE A 104 10.91 5.46 -14.95
N ALA A 105 11.33 5.20 -16.18
CA ALA A 105 12.74 5.14 -16.56
C ALA A 105 13.53 6.42 -16.23
N GLU A 106 12.87 7.58 -16.30
CA GLU A 106 13.47 8.90 -16.03
C GLU A 106 13.59 9.23 -14.54
N VAL A 107 12.88 8.52 -13.65
CA VAL A 107 12.77 8.89 -12.22
C VAL A 107 14.10 8.85 -11.51
N ARG A 108 14.77 7.70 -11.52
CA ARG A 108 16.04 7.54 -10.79
C ARG A 108 17.09 8.56 -11.25
N PRO A 109 17.38 8.72 -12.56
CA PRO A 109 18.34 9.73 -13.01
C PRO A 109 17.94 11.17 -12.68
N ALA A 110 16.64 11.47 -12.67
CA ALA A 110 16.15 12.80 -12.33
C ALA A 110 16.34 13.11 -10.83
N LEU A 111 15.95 12.18 -9.94
CA LEU A 111 16.12 12.34 -8.49
C LEU A 111 17.58 12.48 -8.10
N GLU A 112 18.47 11.64 -8.61
CA GLU A 112 19.92 11.73 -8.37
C GLU A 112 20.50 13.07 -8.80
N ARG A 113 20.06 13.61 -9.94
CA ARG A 113 20.50 14.90 -10.43
C ARG A 113 20.00 16.05 -9.55
N LEU A 114 18.75 15.98 -9.06
CA LEU A 114 18.14 16.97 -8.18
C LEU A 114 18.75 16.93 -6.77
N ALA A 115 19.02 15.74 -6.22
CA ALA A 115 19.59 15.55 -4.90
C ALA A 115 21.00 16.21 -4.75
N ARG A 116 21.70 16.43 -5.86
CA ARG A 116 22.99 17.19 -5.85
C ARG A 116 22.84 18.67 -5.52
N ARG A 117 21.63 19.22 -5.64
CA ARG A 117 21.37 20.67 -5.53
C ARG A 117 20.31 21.02 -4.50
N TYR A 118 19.43 20.09 -4.17
CA TYR A 118 18.28 20.30 -3.30
C TYR A 118 18.15 19.17 -2.30
N THR A 119 17.61 19.47 -1.13
CA THR A 119 17.10 18.44 -0.23
C THR A 119 15.81 17.89 -0.82
N LEU A 120 15.71 16.58 -0.99
CA LEU A 120 14.50 15.93 -1.49
C LEU A 120 13.73 15.28 -0.34
N ALA A 121 12.42 15.29 -0.40
CA ALA A 121 11.54 14.60 0.54
C ALA A 121 10.33 14.01 -0.20
N SER A 122 9.85 12.86 0.25
CA SER A 122 8.59 12.30 -0.21
C SER A 122 7.42 12.87 0.59
N LEU A 123 6.31 13.15 -0.09
CA LEU A 123 5.05 13.56 0.50
C LEU A 123 3.91 12.81 -0.20
N SER A 124 3.36 11.81 0.46
CA SER A 124 2.34 10.92 -0.12
C SER A 124 1.18 10.72 0.84
N ASN A 125 -0.03 10.60 0.28
CA ASN A 125 -1.24 10.17 0.98
C ASN A 125 -1.42 8.64 1.00
N GLY A 126 -0.49 7.91 0.40
CA GLY A 126 -0.43 6.45 0.41
C GLY A 126 0.42 5.89 1.56
N ASN A 127 0.71 4.61 1.48
CA ASN A 127 1.57 3.90 2.44
C ASN A 127 2.81 3.26 1.79
N ALA A 128 3.29 3.83 0.69
CA ALA A 128 4.55 3.43 0.08
C ALA A 128 5.73 3.78 1.02
N ASP A 129 6.69 2.88 1.11
CA ASP A 129 7.91 3.06 1.92
C ASP A 129 9.12 3.21 0.99
N VAL A 130 9.69 4.40 0.95
CA VAL A 130 10.84 4.71 0.09
C VAL A 130 12.06 3.81 0.36
N ARG A 131 12.18 3.26 1.57
CA ARG A 131 13.24 2.31 1.93
C ARG A 131 13.05 0.97 1.25
N LEU A 132 11.82 0.44 1.27
CA LEU A 132 11.48 -0.82 0.59
C LEU A 132 11.58 -0.69 -0.93
N ILE A 133 11.34 0.50 -1.45
CA ILE A 133 11.42 0.81 -2.88
C ILE A 133 12.88 1.05 -3.33
N GLY A 134 13.80 1.32 -2.40
CA GLY A 134 15.20 1.61 -2.69
C GLY A 134 15.44 3.05 -3.16
N LEU A 135 14.70 4.00 -2.57
CA LEU A 135 14.84 5.44 -2.79
C LEU A 135 15.30 6.21 -1.55
N ASP A 136 15.67 5.53 -0.48
CA ASP A 136 16.13 6.10 0.78
C ASP A 136 17.53 6.76 0.69
N ASP A 137 18.21 6.56 -0.43
CA ASP A 137 19.49 7.22 -0.75
C ASP A 137 19.30 8.61 -1.39
N VAL A 138 18.08 8.95 -1.81
CA VAL A 138 17.77 10.24 -2.45
C VAL A 138 16.74 11.09 -1.68
N PHE A 139 15.93 10.47 -0.79
CA PHE A 139 14.93 11.14 0.04
C PHE A 139 15.31 11.27 1.50
#